data_590a2a8b9461ff523098d1da75c74909
#
_entry.id   590a2a8b9461ff523098d1da75c74909
#
_cell.length_a   1.000
_cell.length_b   1.000
_cell.length_c   1.000
_cell.angle_alpha   90.00
_cell.angle_beta   90.00
_cell.angle_gamma   90.00
#
_symmetry.space_group_name_H-M   'P 1'
#
loop_
_entity.id
_entity.type
_entity.pdbx_description
1 polymer ?
#
loop_
_entity_poly.entity_id
_entity_poly.type
_entity_poly.pdbx_seq_one_letter_code
_entity_poly.pdbx_strand_id
1 'polypeptide(L)'
;MKKSTLTFLFCDSEYSEANTVLFGAPFDGTTSFRPGTRFAPQIMRQESYGLEVYSPYQNKELTDKKIFDAGDLVPAIGNVGLMIDSIYDFTKKLISDNKLPIMIGGEHSLSVGTIKAVAEKYPDMYILHFDAHTDLRDVYYEHKLSHANVLYRAWEILGDQKIFQFGIRSGAKDEFEWAKNHSNSS
;
A
#
# COMPACT_ATOMS: atom_id res chain seq x y z
N MET A 1 0.11 7.08 20.24
CA MET A 1 -0.51 7.58 18.97
C MET A 1 -1.96 7.87 19.27
N LYS A 2 -2.58 8.90 18.67
CA LYS A 2 -3.99 9.23 18.92
C LYS A 2 -4.89 8.33 18.07
N LYS A 3 -5.94 7.77 18.66
CA LYS A 3 -6.93 6.93 17.99
C LYS A 3 -7.79 7.76 17.02
N SER A 4 -8.17 7.17 15.90
CA SER A 4 -9.15 7.76 14.97
C SER A 4 -10.53 7.85 15.63
N THR A 5 -11.31 8.86 15.27
CA THR A 5 -12.72 8.99 15.71
C THR A 5 -13.64 8.07 14.94
N LEU A 6 -13.27 7.70 13.70
CA LEU A 6 -13.91 6.68 12.88
C LEU A 6 -12.87 5.61 12.59
N THR A 7 -13.12 4.37 13.03
CA THR A 7 -12.23 3.23 12.83
C THR A 7 -12.88 2.20 11.90
N PHE A 8 -12.09 1.32 11.31
CA PHE A 8 -12.60 0.08 10.76
C PHE A 8 -13.24 -0.75 11.87
N LEU A 9 -14.24 -1.53 11.50
CA LEU A 9 -14.92 -2.45 12.41
C LEU A 9 -13.88 -3.35 13.12
N PHE A 10 -13.92 -3.39 14.44
CA PHE A 10 -12.97 -4.12 15.34
C PHE A 10 -11.49 -3.73 15.20
N CYS A 11 -11.16 -2.57 14.64
CA CYS A 11 -9.80 -2.03 14.63
C CYS A 11 -9.63 -0.93 15.69
N ASP A 12 -10.09 -1.19 16.90
CA ASP A 12 -10.22 -0.21 17.99
C ASP A 12 -9.37 -0.53 19.21
N SER A 13 -8.43 -1.47 19.11
CA SER A 13 -7.44 -1.75 20.16
C SER A 13 -6.61 -0.51 20.51
N GLU A 14 -6.02 -0.46 21.69
CA GLU A 14 -5.04 0.57 22.01
C GLU A 14 -3.72 0.32 21.25
N TYR A 15 -3.01 1.40 20.88
CA TYR A 15 -1.76 1.31 20.14
C TYR A 15 -0.71 0.43 20.82
N SER A 16 -0.60 0.52 22.13
CA SER A 16 0.34 -0.27 22.93
C SER A 16 0.07 -1.77 22.87
N GLU A 17 -1.19 -2.16 22.74
CA GLU A 17 -1.64 -3.56 22.71
C GLU A 17 -1.68 -4.15 21.30
N ALA A 18 -1.87 -3.30 20.27
CA ALA A 18 -1.99 -3.73 18.91
C ALA A 18 -0.66 -4.30 18.38
N ASN A 19 -0.72 -5.37 17.63
CA ASN A 19 0.40 -5.88 16.83
C ASN A 19 0.31 -5.45 15.36
N THR A 20 -0.85 -4.99 14.93
CA THR A 20 -1.13 -4.52 13.58
C THR A 20 -1.69 -3.09 13.64
N VAL A 21 -1.21 -2.24 12.75
CA VAL A 21 -1.68 -0.85 12.63
C VAL A 21 -2.19 -0.61 11.21
N LEU A 22 -3.46 -0.27 11.12
CA LEU A 22 -4.11 0.14 9.88
C LEU A 22 -4.07 1.66 9.79
N PHE A 23 -3.77 2.19 8.60
CA PHE A 23 -3.78 3.63 8.34
C PHE A 23 -4.19 3.95 6.90
N GLY A 24 -4.79 5.11 6.71
CA GLY A 24 -5.17 5.61 5.41
C GLY A 24 -4.13 6.55 4.81
N ALA A 25 -3.99 6.50 3.49
CA ALA A 25 -3.16 7.40 2.69
C ALA A 25 -4.02 8.05 1.59
N PRO A 26 -4.79 9.11 1.90
CA PRO A 26 -5.80 9.69 1.03
C PRO A 26 -5.16 10.61 -0.03
N PHE A 27 -4.65 10.03 -1.10
CA PHE A 27 -4.01 10.75 -2.21
C PHE A 27 -4.32 10.07 -3.56
N ASP A 28 -4.57 10.87 -4.61
CA ASP A 28 -4.81 10.41 -5.98
C ASP A 28 -4.31 11.42 -7.03
N GLY A 29 -3.22 12.13 -6.70
CA GLY A 29 -2.71 13.23 -7.50
C GLY A 29 -2.07 12.83 -8.82
N THR A 30 -1.78 11.54 -9.06
CA THR A 30 -1.18 11.04 -10.31
C THR A 30 -2.11 10.14 -11.11
N THR A 31 -3.38 10.01 -10.73
CA THR A 31 -4.35 9.22 -11.49
C THR A 31 -4.58 9.80 -12.88
N SER A 32 -4.54 8.96 -13.92
CA SER A 32 -4.77 9.37 -15.31
C SER A 32 -6.25 9.40 -15.69
N PHE A 33 -7.12 8.77 -14.89
CA PHE A 33 -8.56 8.68 -15.18
C PHE A 33 -9.40 8.65 -13.91
N ARG A 34 -10.41 9.52 -13.84
CA ARG A 34 -11.40 9.62 -12.77
C ARG A 34 -10.79 9.60 -11.36
N PRO A 35 -10.26 10.74 -10.87
CA PRO A 35 -9.79 10.85 -9.49
C PRO A 35 -10.94 10.58 -8.51
N GLY A 36 -10.60 10.18 -7.28
CA GLY A 36 -11.58 9.87 -6.23
C GLY A 36 -11.09 8.78 -5.28
N THR A 37 -10.02 8.06 -5.63
CA THR A 37 -9.45 7.03 -4.75
C THR A 37 -8.95 7.58 -3.42
N ARG A 38 -8.69 8.90 -3.32
CA ARG A 38 -8.38 9.59 -2.06
C ARG A 38 -9.46 9.44 -0.99
N PHE A 39 -10.70 9.19 -1.38
CA PHE A 39 -11.81 9.01 -0.45
C PHE A 39 -11.94 7.57 0.07
N ALA A 40 -11.24 6.62 -0.55
CA ALA A 40 -11.37 5.20 -0.23
C ALA A 40 -11.11 4.89 1.25
N PRO A 41 -10.08 5.39 1.94
CA PRO A 41 -9.85 5.05 3.34
C PRO A 41 -11.04 5.41 4.25
N GLN A 42 -11.63 6.60 4.05
CA GLN A 42 -12.78 7.03 4.84
C GLN A 42 -14.04 6.22 4.51
N ILE A 43 -14.34 6.03 3.23
CA ILE A 43 -15.54 5.29 2.79
C ILE A 43 -15.44 3.84 3.25
N MET A 44 -14.28 3.20 3.09
CA MET A 44 -14.09 1.82 3.53
C MET A 44 -14.26 1.64 5.04
N ARG A 45 -13.87 2.63 5.87
CA ARG A 45 -14.16 2.61 7.31
C ARG A 45 -15.67 2.64 7.57
N GLN A 46 -16.39 3.52 6.89
CA GLN A 46 -17.86 3.62 7.06
C GLN A 46 -18.55 2.33 6.64
N GLU A 47 -18.21 1.80 5.48
CA GLU A 47 -18.82 0.58 4.94
C GLU A 47 -18.44 -0.70 5.69
N SER A 48 -17.30 -0.69 6.42
CA SER A 48 -16.85 -1.85 7.19
C SER A 48 -17.84 -2.31 8.25
N TYR A 49 -18.68 -1.41 8.76
CA TYR A 49 -19.69 -1.74 9.78
C TYR A 49 -20.85 -2.62 9.24
N GLY A 50 -20.96 -2.76 7.93
CA GLY A 50 -21.88 -3.67 7.27
C GLY A 50 -21.32 -5.06 6.96
N LEU A 51 -20.06 -5.35 7.36
CA LEU A 51 -19.37 -6.59 7.00
C LEU A 51 -19.45 -7.64 8.12
N GLU A 52 -19.50 -8.91 7.71
CA GLU A 52 -19.33 -10.04 8.61
C GLU A 52 -17.84 -10.21 8.98
N VAL A 53 -17.58 -10.55 10.21
CA VAL A 53 -16.20 -10.61 10.75
C VAL A 53 -15.63 -12.03 10.84
N TYR A 54 -16.45 -13.04 10.59
CA TYR A 54 -16.03 -14.43 10.58
C TYR A 54 -15.64 -14.89 9.18
N SER A 55 -14.46 -15.51 9.08
CA SER A 55 -14.00 -16.18 7.86
C SER A 55 -14.22 -17.69 7.96
N PRO A 56 -15.19 -18.27 7.22
CA PRO A 56 -15.41 -19.73 7.24
C PRO A 56 -14.23 -20.51 6.64
N TYR A 57 -13.50 -19.90 5.69
CA TYR A 57 -12.33 -20.55 5.08
C TYR A 57 -11.15 -20.68 6.02
N GLN A 58 -10.99 -19.73 6.95
CA GLN A 58 -9.91 -19.75 7.93
C GLN A 58 -10.36 -20.23 9.31
N ASN A 59 -11.67 -20.36 9.53
CA ASN A 59 -12.28 -20.62 10.84
C ASN A 59 -11.76 -19.65 11.91
N LYS A 60 -11.81 -18.34 11.60
CA LYS A 60 -11.29 -17.26 12.46
C LYS A 60 -12.22 -16.07 12.46
N GLU A 61 -12.23 -15.37 13.56
CA GLU A 61 -12.92 -14.08 13.70
C GLU A 61 -11.94 -12.92 13.77
N LEU A 62 -12.34 -11.77 13.24
CA LEU A 62 -11.55 -10.54 13.31
C LEU A 62 -11.43 -10.02 14.76
N THR A 63 -12.43 -10.29 15.58
CA THR A 63 -12.47 -9.94 17.02
C THR A 63 -11.29 -10.51 17.81
N ASP A 64 -10.69 -11.61 17.34
CA ASP A 64 -9.50 -12.20 17.96
C ASP A 64 -8.21 -11.41 17.68
N LYS A 65 -8.27 -10.36 16.89
CA LYS A 65 -7.10 -9.61 16.44
C LYS A 65 -7.00 -8.27 17.20
N LYS A 66 -5.77 -7.92 17.55
CA LYS A 66 -5.45 -6.62 18.15
C LYS A 66 -4.96 -5.67 17.07
N ILE A 67 -5.88 -4.89 16.51
CA ILE A 67 -5.62 -3.95 15.42
C ILE A 67 -5.93 -2.53 15.92
N PHE A 68 -5.00 -1.62 15.69
CA PHE A 68 -5.19 -0.19 15.94
C PHE A 68 -5.39 0.53 14.60
N ASP A 69 -6.47 1.29 14.47
CA ASP A 69 -6.68 2.20 13.34
C ASP A 69 -6.12 3.58 13.66
N ALA A 70 -5.04 3.95 13.01
CA ALA A 70 -4.36 5.23 13.20
C ALA A 70 -5.06 6.42 12.50
N GLY A 71 -6.14 6.15 11.76
CA GLY A 71 -6.76 7.16 10.90
C GLY A 71 -5.96 7.42 9.63
N ASP A 72 -6.14 8.58 9.04
CA ASP A 72 -5.51 8.96 7.79
C ASP A 72 -4.27 9.83 8.03
N LEU A 73 -3.26 9.64 7.21
CA LEU A 73 -2.15 10.58 7.10
C LEU A 73 -2.64 11.90 6.50
N VAL A 74 -1.98 12.98 6.89
CA VAL A 74 -2.28 14.29 6.30
C VAL A 74 -1.86 14.28 4.82
N PRO A 75 -2.78 14.55 3.88
CA PRO A 75 -2.44 14.51 2.46
C PRO A 75 -1.48 15.65 2.07
N ALA A 76 -0.44 15.31 1.33
CA ALA A 76 0.47 16.29 0.73
C ALA A 76 -0.15 16.83 -0.57
N ILE A 77 -0.82 17.97 -0.51
CA ILE A 77 -1.57 18.53 -1.64
C ILE A 77 -0.64 18.74 -2.85
N GLY A 78 -0.98 18.08 -3.98
CA GLY A 78 -0.27 18.25 -5.25
C GLY A 78 1.17 17.74 -5.30
N ASN A 79 1.64 17.03 -4.27
CA ASN A 79 3.01 16.56 -4.22
C ASN A 79 3.10 15.07 -3.83
N VAL A 80 3.26 14.22 -4.83
CA VAL A 80 3.37 12.76 -4.63
C VAL A 80 4.63 12.38 -3.86
N GLY A 81 5.75 13.07 -4.06
CA GLY A 81 7.00 12.79 -3.36
C GLY A 81 6.86 13.00 -1.85
N LEU A 82 6.33 14.14 -1.43
CA LEU A 82 6.07 14.42 -0.02
C LEU A 82 5.07 13.43 0.59
N MET A 83 4.08 12.96 -0.19
CA MET A 83 3.15 11.94 0.31
C MET A 83 3.86 10.59 0.51
N ILE A 84 4.70 10.19 -0.43
CA ILE A 84 5.53 8.97 -0.32
C ILE A 84 6.48 9.06 0.88
N ASP A 85 7.13 10.20 1.10
CA ASP A 85 8.02 10.41 2.24
C ASP A 85 7.25 10.33 3.58
N SER A 86 6.06 10.91 3.65
CA SER A 86 5.20 10.82 4.85
C SER A 86 4.79 9.36 5.15
N ILE A 87 4.48 8.59 4.12
CA ILE A 87 4.16 7.16 4.23
C ILE A 87 5.39 6.37 4.68
N TYR A 88 6.55 6.67 4.09
CA TYR A 88 7.82 6.05 4.46
C TYR A 88 8.13 6.26 5.95
N ASP A 89 8.08 7.51 6.42
CA ASP A 89 8.38 7.86 7.81
C ASP A 89 7.41 7.18 8.78
N PHE A 90 6.12 7.21 8.45
CA PHE A 90 5.10 6.57 9.28
C PHE A 90 5.27 5.04 9.32
N THR A 91 5.47 4.41 8.17
CA THR A 91 5.71 2.96 8.08
C THR A 91 6.97 2.56 8.84
N LYS A 92 8.06 3.30 8.68
CA LYS A 92 9.33 3.07 9.38
C LYS A 92 9.14 3.13 10.90
N LYS A 93 8.37 4.11 11.39
CA LYS A 93 8.00 4.18 12.81
C LYS A 93 7.25 2.94 13.25
N LEU A 94 6.23 2.50 12.52
CA LEU A 94 5.45 1.29 12.87
C LEU A 94 6.34 0.05 12.94
N ILE A 95 7.23 -0.12 11.97
CA ILE A 95 8.16 -1.25 11.93
C ILE A 95 9.15 -1.18 13.10
N SER A 96 9.63 0.01 13.49
CA SER A 96 10.50 0.17 14.66
C SER A 96 9.80 -0.17 15.97
N ASP A 97 8.50 0.08 16.04
CA ASP A 97 7.64 -0.27 17.19
C ASP A 97 7.17 -1.77 17.13
N ASN A 98 7.73 -2.57 16.21
CA ASN A 98 7.37 -3.97 15.96
C ASN A 98 5.89 -4.17 15.60
N LYS A 99 5.29 -3.23 14.88
CA LYS A 99 3.93 -3.30 14.36
C LYS A 99 3.92 -3.74 12.89
N LEU A 100 2.91 -4.53 12.51
CA LEU A 100 2.63 -4.84 11.12
C LEU A 100 1.84 -3.67 10.50
N PRO A 101 2.37 -2.96 9.49
CA PRO A 101 1.64 -1.88 8.83
C PRO A 101 0.64 -2.45 7.80
N ILE A 102 -0.58 -1.92 7.81
CA ILE A 102 -1.58 -2.11 6.75
C ILE A 102 -1.98 -0.72 6.25
N MET A 103 -1.60 -0.39 5.02
CA MET A 103 -1.97 0.87 4.37
C MET A 103 -3.19 0.67 3.48
N ILE A 104 -4.17 1.56 3.60
CA ILE A 104 -5.24 1.72 2.63
C ILE A 104 -5.00 3.01 1.87
N GLY A 105 -4.68 2.89 0.59
CA GLY A 105 -4.50 4.02 -0.31
C GLY A 105 -5.84 4.53 -0.82
N GLY A 106 -5.73 5.44 -1.48
CA GLY A 106 -5.46 6.28 -2.57
C GLY A 106 -4.98 5.48 -3.79
N GLU A 107 -4.10 6.10 -4.49
CA GLU A 107 -3.55 5.53 -5.69
C GLU A 107 -2.29 4.67 -5.45
N HIS A 108 -1.84 3.99 -6.50
CA HIS A 108 -0.80 2.97 -6.38
C HIS A 108 0.60 3.54 -6.10
N SER A 109 0.93 4.76 -6.55
CA SER A 109 2.26 5.38 -6.30
C SER A 109 2.65 5.38 -4.81
N LEU A 110 1.68 5.39 -3.93
CA LEU A 110 1.85 5.45 -2.47
C LEU A 110 2.58 4.23 -1.91
N SER A 111 2.46 3.08 -2.57
CA SER A 111 3.10 1.82 -2.15
C SER A 111 4.63 1.92 -2.11
N VAL A 112 5.23 2.83 -2.89
CA VAL A 112 6.68 3.05 -2.90
C VAL A 112 7.20 3.45 -1.52
N GLY A 113 6.46 4.28 -0.76
CA GLY A 113 6.84 4.68 0.60
C GLY A 113 6.89 3.50 1.57
N THR A 114 5.86 2.66 1.54
CA THR A 114 5.80 1.44 2.36
C THR A 114 6.89 0.44 1.96
N ILE A 115 7.08 0.19 0.67
CA ILE A 115 8.10 -0.73 0.15
C ILE A 115 9.49 -0.29 0.61
N LYS A 116 9.82 1.00 0.46
CA LYS A 116 11.11 1.55 0.90
C LYS A 116 11.36 1.34 2.39
N ALA A 117 10.38 1.63 3.24
CA ALA A 117 10.51 1.48 4.68
C ALA A 117 10.68 0.01 5.11
N VAL A 118 9.93 -0.92 4.47
CA VAL A 118 10.02 -2.35 4.76
C VAL A 118 11.35 -2.92 4.28
N ALA A 119 11.81 -2.55 3.09
CA ALA A 119 13.07 -3.04 2.52
C ALA A 119 14.30 -2.66 3.37
N GLU A 120 14.30 -1.51 4.04
CA GLU A 120 15.40 -1.12 4.94
C GLU A 120 15.57 -2.10 6.12
N LYS A 121 14.49 -2.66 6.64
CA LYS A 121 14.54 -3.64 7.74
C LYS A 121 14.66 -5.08 7.23
N TYR A 122 14.08 -5.37 6.08
CA TYR A 122 13.99 -6.69 5.49
C TYR A 122 14.51 -6.68 4.04
N PRO A 123 15.83 -6.57 3.83
CA PRO A 123 16.42 -6.44 2.48
C PRO A 123 16.16 -7.65 1.57
N ASP A 124 15.85 -8.80 2.15
CA ASP A 124 15.51 -10.02 1.43
C ASP A 124 14.00 -10.20 1.17
N MET A 125 13.19 -9.16 1.40
CA MET A 125 11.75 -9.23 1.15
C MET A 125 11.42 -9.48 -0.32
N TYR A 126 10.23 -10.03 -0.53
CA TYR A 126 9.60 -10.17 -1.84
C TYR A 126 8.30 -9.38 -1.90
N ILE A 127 7.93 -8.94 -3.09
CA ILE A 127 6.64 -8.32 -3.37
C ILE A 127 5.75 -9.34 -4.07
N LEU A 128 4.54 -9.54 -3.54
CA LEU A 128 3.45 -10.22 -4.21
C LEU A 128 2.47 -9.15 -4.71
N HIS A 129 2.43 -8.95 -6.02
CA HIS A 129 1.63 -7.92 -6.68
C HIS A 129 0.42 -8.56 -7.37
N PHE A 130 -0.78 -8.29 -6.85
CA PHE A 130 -2.04 -8.77 -7.41
C PHE A 130 -2.73 -7.61 -8.12
N ASP A 131 -2.61 -7.54 -9.43
CA ASP A 131 -3.09 -6.42 -10.23
C ASP A 131 -3.42 -6.86 -11.66
N ALA A 132 -4.12 -5.98 -12.39
CA ALA A 132 -4.34 -6.08 -13.82
C ALA A 132 -3.17 -5.53 -14.65
N HIS A 133 -2.43 -4.57 -14.09
CA HIS A 133 -1.40 -3.79 -14.78
C HIS A 133 0.01 -4.17 -14.35
N THR A 134 0.97 -3.97 -15.24
CA THR A 134 2.38 -4.22 -14.96
C THR A 134 3.00 -3.19 -14.02
N ASP A 135 2.65 -1.91 -14.18
CA ASP A 135 3.18 -0.74 -13.44
C ASP A 135 4.72 -0.67 -13.42
N LEU A 136 5.34 -1.09 -14.53
CA LEU A 136 6.78 -1.23 -14.72
C LEU A 136 7.39 -0.13 -15.60
N ARG A 137 6.72 1.00 -15.79
CA ARG A 137 7.28 2.12 -16.55
C ARG A 137 8.35 2.84 -15.74
N ASP A 138 9.51 3.11 -16.33
CA ASP A 138 10.49 4.00 -15.71
C ASP A 138 9.96 5.43 -15.65
N VAL A 139 9.36 5.92 -16.75
CA VAL A 139 8.78 7.26 -16.84
C VAL A 139 7.37 7.18 -17.43
N TYR A 140 6.43 7.92 -16.86
CA TYR A 140 5.07 8.09 -17.33
C TYR A 140 4.69 9.56 -17.35
N TYR A 141 4.34 10.11 -18.55
CA TYR A 141 4.12 11.55 -18.74
C TYR A 141 5.23 12.43 -18.12
N GLU A 142 6.49 12.11 -18.40
CA GLU A 142 7.69 12.79 -17.88
C GLU A 142 7.91 12.69 -16.36
N HIS A 143 7.08 11.92 -15.65
CA HIS A 143 7.20 11.70 -14.20
C HIS A 143 7.73 10.30 -13.88
N LYS A 144 8.61 10.24 -12.88
CA LYS A 144 9.14 8.98 -12.33
C LYS A 144 8.31 8.45 -11.15
N LEU A 145 7.40 9.25 -10.62
CA LEU A 145 6.52 8.89 -9.52
C LEU A 145 5.07 9.03 -9.95
N SER A 146 4.44 7.93 -10.30
CA SER A 146 3.02 7.81 -10.61
C SER A 146 2.53 6.39 -10.37
N HIS A 147 1.23 6.17 -10.47
CA HIS A 147 0.64 4.85 -10.38
C HIS A 147 1.27 3.83 -11.36
N ALA A 148 1.74 4.25 -12.54
CA ALA A 148 2.32 3.37 -13.56
C ALA A 148 3.81 3.04 -13.36
N ASN A 149 4.47 3.63 -12.34
CA ASN A 149 5.90 3.48 -12.11
C ASN A 149 6.24 2.64 -10.87
N VAL A 150 5.25 2.22 -10.10
CA VAL A 150 5.41 1.68 -8.73
C VAL A 150 6.35 0.49 -8.70
N LEU A 151 6.13 -0.48 -9.57
CA LEU A 151 6.91 -1.72 -9.55
C LEU A 151 8.32 -1.53 -10.12
N TYR A 152 8.50 -0.55 -11.01
CA TYR A 152 9.84 -0.15 -11.45
C TYR A 152 10.62 0.51 -10.30
N ARG A 153 9.97 1.41 -9.52
CA ARG A 153 10.59 2.01 -8.31
C ARG A 153 10.88 0.96 -7.25
N ALA A 154 10.00 -0.02 -7.10
CA ALA A 154 10.22 -1.16 -6.21
C ALA A 154 11.42 -2.02 -6.64
N TRP A 155 11.57 -2.26 -7.93
CA TRP A 155 12.74 -2.96 -8.48
C TRP A 155 14.06 -2.22 -8.23
N GLU A 156 14.10 -0.90 -8.38
CA GLU A 156 15.29 -0.10 -8.05
C GLU A 156 15.73 -0.26 -6.59
N ILE A 157 14.78 -0.55 -5.70
CA ILE A 157 15.06 -0.77 -4.27
C ILE A 157 15.50 -2.21 -4.00
N LEU A 158 14.85 -3.20 -4.63
CA LEU A 158 14.97 -4.61 -4.26
C LEU A 158 15.87 -5.42 -5.19
N GLY A 159 16.06 -4.99 -6.44
CA GLY A 159 16.75 -5.73 -7.49
C GLY A 159 15.90 -6.80 -8.17
N ASP A 160 16.57 -7.60 -9.00
CA ASP A 160 15.94 -8.62 -9.83
C ASP A 160 15.32 -9.76 -9.03
N GLN A 161 14.27 -10.37 -9.60
CA GLN A 161 13.61 -11.57 -9.12
C GLN A 161 12.99 -11.45 -7.71
N LYS A 162 12.72 -10.22 -7.27
CA LYS A 162 12.07 -9.94 -5.98
C LYS A 162 10.58 -9.57 -6.11
N ILE A 163 10.07 -9.41 -7.33
CA ILE A 163 8.70 -9.01 -7.60
C ILE A 163 7.97 -10.14 -8.31
N PHE A 164 6.89 -10.63 -7.69
CA PHE A 164 6.02 -11.67 -8.24
C PHE A 164 4.65 -11.03 -8.56
N GLN A 165 4.30 -11.03 -9.85
CA GLN A 165 3.08 -10.39 -10.35
C GLN A 165 2.04 -11.43 -10.75
N PHE A 166 0.79 -11.26 -10.31
CA PHE A 166 -0.33 -12.16 -10.54
C PHE A 166 -1.52 -11.42 -11.15
N GLY A 167 -2.16 -12.01 -12.15
CA GLY A 167 -3.35 -11.46 -12.80
C GLY A 167 -3.08 -10.37 -13.83
N ILE A 168 -1.82 -10.16 -14.23
CA ILE A 168 -1.42 -9.12 -15.16
C ILE A 168 -1.97 -9.41 -16.55
N ARG A 169 -2.67 -8.42 -17.11
CA ARG A 169 -3.29 -8.51 -18.44
C ARG A 169 -3.26 -7.19 -19.23
N SER A 170 -2.63 -6.15 -18.67
CA SER A 170 -2.52 -4.83 -19.29
C SER A 170 -1.17 -4.20 -18.98
N GLY A 171 -0.54 -3.63 -19.99
CA GLY A 171 0.74 -2.94 -19.94
C GLY A 171 1.23 -2.63 -21.34
N ALA A 172 2.31 -1.88 -21.49
CA ALA A 172 2.95 -1.66 -22.76
C ALA A 172 3.87 -2.84 -23.11
N LYS A 173 4.18 -3.02 -24.39
CA LYS A 173 5.01 -4.15 -24.88
C LYS A 173 6.38 -4.18 -24.20
N ASP A 174 7.00 -3.03 -24.05
CA ASP A 174 8.31 -2.86 -23.42
C ASP A 174 8.31 -3.24 -21.93
N GLU A 175 7.22 -3.00 -21.20
CA GLU A 175 7.06 -3.43 -19.81
C GLU A 175 7.06 -4.96 -19.71
N PHE A 176 6.34 -5.67 -20.59
CA PHE A 176 6.33 -7.13 -20.63
C PHE A 176 7.68 -7.72 -21.05
N GLU A 177 8.38 -7.07 -21.98
CA GLU A 177 9.73 -7.49 -22.38
C GLU A 177 10.74 -7.30 -21.25
N TRP A 178 10.66 -6.18 -20.54
CA TRP A 178 11.47 -5.90 -19.38
C TRP A 178 11.23 -6.90 -18.22
N ALA A 179 9.96 -7.19 -17.94
CA ALA A 179 9.56 -8.10 -16.86
C ALA A 179 10.15 -9.50 -17.01
N LYS A 180 10.30 -10.03 -18.23
CA LYS A 180 10.88 -11.37 -18.47
C LYS A 180 12.28 -11.56 -17.90
N ASN A 181 13.05 -10.48 -17.75
CA ASN A 181 14.42 -10.52 -17.28
C ASN A 181 14.57 -10.08 -15.82
N HIS A 182 13.62 -9.30 -15.30
CA HIS A 182 13.76 -8.60 -14.01
C HIS A 182 12.70 -8.95 -12.96
N SER A 183 11.52 -9.42 -13.38
CA SER A 183 10.45 -9.81 -12.45
C SER A 183 9.90 -11.20 -12.77
N ASN A 184 9.14 -11.76 -11.83
CA ASN A 184 8.46 -13.04 -12.01
C ASN A 184 6.96 -12.75 -12.26
N SER A 185 6.56 -12.64 -13.52
CA SER A 185 5.16 -12.47 -13.92
C SER A 185 4.58 -13.80 -14.40
N SER A 186 3.39 -14.14 -13.93
CA SER A 186 2.60 -15.31 -14.34
C SER A 186 1.21 -14.89 -14.80
#